data_69eaa412a4efe0db3465e93db5644b71
#
_entry.id   69eaa412a4efe0db3465e93db5644b71
#
_cell.length_a   1.000
_cell.length_b   1.000
_cell.length_c   1.000
_cell.angle_alpha   90.00
_cell.angle_beta   90.00
_cell.angle_gamma   90.00
#
_symmetry.space_group_name_H-M   'P 1'
#
loop_
_entity.id
_entity.type
_entity.pdbx_description
1 polymer ?
#
loop_
_entity_poly.entity_id
_entity_poly.type
_entity_poly.pdbx_seq_one_letter_code
_entity_poly.pdbx_strand_id
1 'polypeptide(L)'
;MIEGSEGLFAHTEEFPNSSAQARLAALVGVDDLIDRLAADAVVLLDPTMIEKWSMAMHGGVIPAVNALGDRTPLFVFAGDVGVGKTEVAEVIGQVIATRTGADVTLYPLSLTARGRGAVGEMTTLLTRAFERLTTDFRGARRRDRVATSLGILLIDEADALAQSRELAQMHHEDRAGVNALLRGIDGMRIDRLPVLTILCTNRLSALDPAVQRRAATVEIFERPSHAQRAALLTRLLAGTKLSPADIDALTSLTGQSTDRPHGYTYSDLRQRLVPEIILAAFRQGISVDALVAHEVLARTPPTRPFELGPR
;
A
#
# COMPACT_ATOMS: atom_id res chain seq x y z
N MET A 1 4.94 27.78 -19.87
CA MET A 1 3.52 27.35 -19.94
C MET A 1 3.53 25.84 -19.81
N ILE A 2 3.12 25.33 -18.64
CA ILE A 2 3.02 23.90 -18.35
C ILE A 2 1.52 23.58 -18.32
N GLU A 3 0.91 23.56 -19.49
CA GLU A 3 -0.42 22.98 -19.70
C GLU A 3 -0.22 21.50 -20.03
N GLY A 4 -0.65 20.59 -19.16
CA GLY A 4 -0.66 19.15 -19.43
C GLY A 4 -0.52 18.23 -18.24
N SER A 5 -0.36 18.72 -17.00
CA SER A 5 -0.18 17.88 -15.80
C SER A 5 -1.43 17.70 -14.95
N GLU A 6 -2.47 18.48 -15.19
CA GLU A 6 -3.73 18.32 -14.48
C GLU A 6 -4.41 17.03 -14.93
N GLY A 7 -4.39 16.03 -14.06
CA GLY A 7 -5.16 14.83 -14.23
C GLY A 7 -4.37 13.54 -14.52
N LEU A 8 -3.03 13.52 -14.55
CA LEU A 8 -2.27 12.28 -14.69
C LEU A 8 -2.31 11.47 -13.39
N PHE A 9 -2.04 12.13 -12.27
CA PHE A 9 -2.19 11.58 -10.92
C PHE A 9 -3.50 12.05 -10.31
N ALA A 10 -4.10 11.24 -9.44
CA ALA A 10 -5.35 11.61 -8.76
C ALA A 10 -5.15 12.88 -7.92
N HIS A 11 -4.04 12.95 -7.23
CA HIS A 11 -3.51 14.08 -6.46
C HIS A 11 -2.02 13.80 -6.20
N THR A 12 -1.28 14.79 -5.74
CA THR A 12 0.08 14.59 -5.20
C THR A 12 0.06 14.97 -3.72
N GLU A 13 0.79 14.24 -2.90
CA GLU A 13 0.90 14.53 -1.47
C GLU A 13 2.37 14.64 -1.07
N GLU A 14 2.71 15.72 -0.38
CA GLU A 14 4.08 15.97 0.11
C GLU A 14 4.21 15.62 1.58
N PHE A 15 5.32 14.97 1.94
CA PHE A 15 5.66 14.60 3.31
C PHE A 15 6.98 15.25 3.74
N PRO A 16 7.11 15.56 5.06
CA PRO A 16 6.17 15.25 6.12
C PRO A 16 5.00 16.25 6.17
N ASN A 17 3.81 15.75 6.54
CA ASN A 17 2.66 16.61 6.80
C ASN A 17 1.78 16.09 7.95
N SER A 18 0.97 16.98 8.55
CA SER A 18 0.14 16.65 9.71
C SER A 18 -1.02 15.71 9.41
N SER A 19 -1.57 15.73 8.19
CA SER A 19 -2.66 14.84 7.77
C SER A 19 -2.14 13.39 7.66
N ALA A 20 -1.00 13.19 7.01
CA ALA A 20 -0.35 11.88 6.91
C ALA A 20 0.06 11.36 8.29
N GLN A 21 0.58 12.23 9.17
CA GLN A 21 0.90 11.86 10.55
C GLN A 21 -0.33 11.38 11.31
N ALA A 22 -1.48 12.04 11.15
CA ALA A 22 -2.73 11.62 11.77
C ALA A 22 -3.25 10.30 11.19
N ARG A 23 -3.15 10.09 9.87
CA ARG A 23 -3.50 8.82 9.22
C ARG A 23 -2.59 7.67 9.70
N LEU A 24 -1.28 7.91 9.75
CA LEU A 24 -0.30 6.94 10.27
C LEU A 24 -0.65 6.54 11.72
N ALA A 25 -0.89 7.52 12.60
CA ALA A 25 -1.30 7.28 13.97
C ALA A 25 -2.66 6.57 14.10
N ALA A 26 -3.50 6.60 13.05
CA ALA A 26 -4.79 5.90 13.01
C ALA A 26 -4.65 4.42 12.62
N LEU A 27 -3.54 3.99 12.05
CA LEU A 27 -3.28 2.58 11.78
C LEU A 27 -3.06 1.82 13.08
N VAL A 28 -3.38 0.54 13.08
CA VAL A 28 -3.29 -0.31 14.28
C VAL A 28 -2.58 -1.61 13.93
N GLY A 29 -1.52 -1.91 14.69
CA GLY A 29 -0.81 -3.19 14.61
C GLY A 29 0.00 -3.40 13.33
N VAL A 30 0.43 -2.31 12.70
CA VAL A 30 1.27 -2.32 11.49
C VAL A 30 2.58 -1.54 11.68
N ASP A 31 2.89 -1.10 12.90
CA ASP A 31 4.05 -0.27 13.20
C ASP A 31 5.36 -0.95 12.77
N ASP A 32 5.60 -2.18 13.22
CA ASP A 32 6.80 -2.96 12.86
C ASP A 32 6.90 -3.19 11.35
N LEU A 33 5.77 -3.42 10.68
CA LEU A 33 5.69 -3.59 9.24
C LEU A 33 6.12 -2.31 8.51
N ILE A 34 5.54 -1.18 8.89
CA ILE A 34 5.86 0.11 8.27
C ILE A 34 7.31 0.49 8.54
N ASP A 35 7.80 0.26 9.75
CA ASP A 35 9.17 0.52 10.13
C ASP A 35 10.18 -0.29 9.30
N ARG A 36 9.90 -1.56 9.08
CA ARG A 36 10.72 -2.43 8.22
C ARG A 36 10.67 -1.97 6.77
N LEU A 37 9.47 -1.77 6.22
CA LEU A 37 9.30 -1.33 4.82
C LEU A 37 9.95 0.04 4.56
N ALA A 38 9.84 0.97 5.51
CA ALA A 38 10.49 2.28 5.39
C ALA A 38 12.02 2.16 5.44
N ALA A 39 12.57 1.28 6.27
CA ALA A 39 14.01 1.02 6.30
C ALA A 39 14.51 0.43 4.97
N ASP A 40 13.79 -0.55 4.42
CA ASP A 40 14.09 -1.15 3.12
C ASP A 40 14.02 -0.10 1.99
N ALA A 41 13.00 0.76 2.01
CA ALA A 41 12.84 1.84 1.03
C ALA A 41 14.00 2.84 1.08
N VAL A 42 14.42 3.25 2.28
CA VAL A 42 15.54 4.18 2.47
C VAL A 42 16.82 3.63 1.83
N VAL A 43 17.13 2.34 2.04
CA VAL A 43 18.33 1.70 1.45
C VAL A 43 18.27 1.70 -0.09
N LEU A 44 17.09 1.52 -0.68
CA LEU A 44 16.92 1.51 -2.13
C LEU A 44 16.99 2.92 -2.74
N LEU A 45 16.48 3.92 -2.01
CA LEU A 45 16.43 5.31 -2.46
C LEU A 45 17.73 6.07 -2.21
N ASP A 46 18.42 5.75 -1.10
CA ASP A 46 19.72 6.33 -0.73
C ASP A 46 20.70 5.26 -0.25
N PRO A 47 21.39 4.57 -1.17
CA PRO A 47 22.39 3.57 -0.82
C PRO A 47 23.56 4.08 0.04
N THR A 48 23.78 5.41 0.10
CA THR A 48 24.86 5.97 0.93
C THR A 48 24.65 5.72 2.41
N MET A 49 23.41 5.54 2.84
CA MET A 49 23.10 5.24 4.24
C MET A 49 23.62 3.86 4.66
N ILE A 50 23.42 2.83 3.83
CA ILE A 50 23.92 1.49 4.12
C ILE A 50 25.41 1.38 3.91
N GLU A 51 26.01 2.17 3.01
CA GLU A 51 27.46 2.29 2.86
C GLU A 51 28.09 2.87 4.14
N LYS A 52 27.53 3.95 4.70
CA LYS A 52 27.96 4.53 5.97
C LYS A 52 27.84 3.54 7.12
N TRP A 53 26.73 2.81 7.20
CA TRP A 53 26.57 1.73 8.17
C TRP A 53 27.66 0.66 8.01
N SER A 54 27.93 0.21 6.78
CA SER A 54 28.96 -0.78 6.51
C SER A 54 30.35 -0.29 6.94
N MET A 55 30.69 0.96 6.61
CA MET A 55 31.94 1.57 7.05
C MET A 55 32.06 1.61 8.59
N ALA A 56 31.01 1.98 9.29
CA ALA A 56 31.02 2.08 10.75
C ALA A 56 31.12 0.72 11.43
N MET A 57 30.45 -0.31 10.90
CA MET A 57 30.37 -1.63 11.53
C MET A 57 31.48 -2.59 11.09
N HIS A 58 32.00 -2.44 9.85
CA HIS A 58 32.94 -3.38 9.25
C HIS A 58 34.27 -2.73 8.82
N GLY A 59 34.46 -1.43 9.04
CA GLY A 59 35.66 -0.70 8.64
C GLY A 59 35.83 -0.51 7.12
N GLY A 60 34.80 -0.91 6.31
CA GLY A 60 34.79 -0.80 4.86
C GLY A 60 33.43 -1.12 4.29
N VAL A 61 33.20 -0.78 3.01
CA VAL A 61 31.98 -1.19 2.30
C VAL A 61 32.12 -2.67 1.89
N ILE A 62 31.34 -3.54 2.54
CA ILE A 62 31.35 -4.97 2.21
C ILE A 62 30.68 -5.24 0.86
N PRO A 63 31.10 -6.26 0.06
CA PRO A 63 30.56 -6.53 -1.27
C PRO A 63 29.03 -6.72 -1.32
N ALA A 64 28.43 -7.26 -0.26
CA ALA A 64 26.98 -7.43 -0.14
C ALA A 64 26.20 -6.11 -0.22
N VAL A 65 26.79 -5.01 0.25
CA VAL A 65 26.16 -3.66 0.17
C VAL A 65 26.05 -3.20 -1.29
N ASN A 66 27.03 -3.47 -2.11
CA ASN A 66 26.99 -3.15 -3.54
C ASN A 66 25.84 -3.87 -4.24
N ALA A 67 25.62 -5.15 -3.91
CA ALA A 67 24.51 -5.94 -4.46
C ALA A 67 23.13 -5.40 -4.05
N LEU A 68 23.01 -4.77 -2.87
CA LEU A 68 21.78 -4.11 -2.45
C LEU A 68 21.50 -2.84 -3.28
N GLY A 69 22.55 -2.08 -3.64
CA GLY A 69 22.42 -0.88 -4.48
C GLY A 69 21.94 -1.16 -5.91
N ASP A 70 22.07 -2.39 -6.39
CA ASP A 70 21.60 -2.82 -7.72
C ASP A 70 20.14 -3.29 -7.73
N ARG A 71 19.50 -3.40 -6.57
CA ARG A 71 18.08 -3.82 -6.49
C ARG A 71 17.17 -2.74 -7.09
N THR A 72 16.10 -3.19 -7.69
CA THR A 72 15.08 -2.30 -8.26
C THR A 72 14.25 -1.70 -7.13
N PRO A 73 14.05 -0.36 -7.07
CA PRO A 73 13.17 0.27 -6.09
C PRO A 73 11.70 -0.01 -6.40
N LEU A 74 11.28 -1.24 -6.21
CA LEU A 74 9.94 -1.74 -6.47
C LEU A 74 9.46 -2.56 -5.28
N PHE A 75 8.35 -2.16 -4.68
CA PHE A 75 7.60 -2.94 -3.71
C PHE A 75 6.29 -3.45 -4.31
N VAL A 76 5.91 -4.65 -3.94
CA VAL A 76 4.61 -5.23 -4.26
C VAL A 76 3.88 -5.52 -2.96
N PHE A 77 2.74 -4.87 -2.74
CA PHE A 77 1.84 -5.12 -1.62
C PHE A 77 0.68 -5.97 -2.12
N ALA A 78 0.63 -7.22 -1.68
CA ALA A 78 -0.39 -8.16 -2.09
C ALA A 78 -1.23 -8.62 -0.91
N GLY A 79 -2.49 -8.96 -1.14
CA GLY A 79 -3.39 -9.45 -0.09
C GLY A 79 -4.83 -9.12 -0.39
N ASP A 80 -5.72 -9.55 0.49
CA ASP A 80 -7.17 -9.42 0.30
C ASP A 80 -7.64 -7.95 0.30
N VAL A 81 -8.87 -7.72 -0.14
CA VAL A 81 -9.49 -6.39 -0.09
C VAL A 81 -9.69 -5.96 1.37
N GLY A 82 -9.36 -4.70 1.68
CA GLY A 82 -9.59 -4.12 3.01
C GLY A 82 -8.60 -4.53 4.10
N VAL A 83 -7.43 -5.09 3.74
CA VAL A 83 -6.35 -5.45 4.68
C VAL A 83 -5.33 -4.33 4.93
N GLY A 84 -5.48 -3.16 4.28
CA GLY A 84 -4.69 -1.97 4.57
C GLY A 84 -3.50 -1.71 3.63
N LYS A 85 -3.37 -2.41 2.49
CA LYS A 85 -2.28 -2.22 1.51
C LYS A 85 -2.13 -0.77 1.07
N THR A 86 -3.19 -0.21 0.53
CA THR A 86 -3.22 1.17 0.00
C THR A 86 -2.99 2.20 1.11
N GLU A 87 -3.61 1.99 2.28
CA GLU A 87 -3.42 2.87 3.44
C GLU A 87 -1.94 2.95 3.89
N VAL A 88 -1.25 1.80 3.95
CA VAL A 88 0.18 1.76 4.28
C VAL A 88 1.01 2.41 3.17
N ALA A 89 0.70 2.14 1.89
CA ALA A 89 1.40 2.72 0.75
C ALA A 89 1.25 4.25 0.70
N GLU A 90 0.11 4.78 1.10
CA GLU A 90 -0.16 6.22 1.14
C GLU A 90 0.54 6.96 2.29
N VAL A 91 0.80 6.29 3.42
CA VAL A 91 1.40 6.95 4.58
C VAL A 91 2.87 6.65 4.81
N ILE A 92 3.44 5.65 4.11
CA ILE A 92 4.84 5.25 4.32
C ILE A 92 5.82 6.38 4.02
N GLY A 93 5.46 7.30 3.11
CA GLY A 93 6.22 8.50 2.78
C GLY A 93 6.49 9.39 4.01
N GLN A 94 5.56 9.45 4.96
CA GLN A 94 5.72 10.17 6.21
C GLN A 94 6.89 9.61 7.06
N VAL A 95 7.00 8.29 7.13
CA VAL A 95 8.07 7.62 7.89
C VAL A 95 9.41 7.76 7.17
N ILE A 96 9.42 7.61 5.83
CA ILE A 96 10.63 7.79 5.01
C ILE A 96 11.15 9.22 5.15
N ALA A 97 10.29 10.24 5.02
CA ALA A 97 10.65 11.65 5.17
C ALA A 97 11.24 11.93 6.56
N THR A 98 10.63 11.41 7.62
CA THR A 98 11.12 11.57 9.00
C THR A 98 12.49 10.92 9.19
N ARG A 99 12.74 9.77 8.59
CA ARG A 99 14.01 9.02 8.73
C ARG A 99 15.15 9.63 7.93
N THR A 100 14.85 10.15 6.74
CA THR A 100 15.87 10.68 5.82
C THR A 100 16.11 12.17 6.00
N GLY A 101 15.14 12.90 6.53
CA GLY A 101 15.11 14.37 6.53
C GLY A 101 14.93 14.95 5.13
N ALA A 102 14.54 14.16 4.14
CA ALA A 102 14.26 14.58 2.77
C ALA A 102 12.77 14.82 2.58
N ASP A 103 12.42 15.72 1.66
CA ASP A 103 11.04 15.85 1.20
C ASP A 103 10.65 14.63 0.38
N VAL A 104 9.47 14.05 0.64
CA VAL A 104 8.96 12.90 -0.10
C VAL A 104 7.66 13.28 -0.77
N THR A 105 7.51 13.02 -2.06
CA THR A 105 6.28 13.27 -2.80
C THR A 105 5.66 11.96 -3.26
N LEU A 106 4.39 11.74 -2.91
CA LEU A 106 3.56 10.63 -3.36
C LEU A 106 2.82 11.00 -4.64
N TYR A 107 2.86 10.09 -5.61
CA TYR A 107 2.17 10.17 -6.90
C TYR A 107 1.23 8.99 -7.06
N PRO A 108 -0.04 9.08 -6.63
CA PRO A 108 -1.02 8.01 -6.78
C PRO A 108 -1.51 7.91 -8.22
N LEU A 109 -1.32 6.76 -8.84
CA LEU A 109 -1.79 6.44 -10.18
C LEU A 109 -2.87 5.35 -10.10
N SER A 110 -4.11 5.69 -10.50
CA SER A 110 -5.19 4.71 -10.60
C SER A 110 -5.30 4.21 -12.03
N LEU A 111 -5.23 2.90 -12.21
CA LEU A 111 -5.33 2.27 -13.52
C LEU A 111 -6.77 2.12 -13.99
N THR A 112 -7.74 2.12 -13.06
CA THR A 112 -9.17 1.92 -13.36
C THR A 112 -9.92 3.22 -13.65
N ALA A 113 -9.45 4.34 -13.12
CA ALA A 113 -10.19 5.61 -13.16
C ALA A 113 -10.34 6.21 -14.55
N ARG A 114 -9.61 5.75 -15.58
CA ARG A 114 -9.56 6.36 -16.92
C ARG A 114 -9.73 5.42 -18.10
N GLY A 115 -9.89 4.12 -17.88
CA GLY A 115 -9.93 3.14 -18.96
C GLY A 115 -11.34 2.60 -19.21
N ARG A 116 -12.13 3.26 -20.06
CA ARG A 116 -13.23 2.59 -20.77
C ARG A 116 -12.71 2.03 -22.10
N GLY A 117 -11.74 1.10 -22.04
CA GLY A 117 -11.49 0.15 -23.12
C GLY A 117 -10.87 0.70 -24.41
N ALA A 118 -10.21 1.85 -24.42
CA ALA A 118 -9.44 2.25 -25.60
C ALA A 118 -8.04 1.61 -25.59
N VAL A 119 -7.74 0.93 -26.72
CA VAL A 119 -6.47 0.26 -27.00
C VAL A 119 -5.28 1.21 -26.75
N GLY A 120 -4.32 0.82 -25.90
CA GLY A 120 -3.10 1.59 -25.64
C GLY A 120 -3.21 2.70 -24.58
N GLU A 121 -4.37 2.98 -23.99
CA GLU A 121 -4.50 4.01 -22.94
C GLU A 121 -3.65 3.71 -21.71
N MET A 122 -3.62 2.45 -21.27
CA MET A 122 -2.81 1.99 -20.13
C MET A 122 -1.32 2.22 -20.39
N THR A 123 -0.84 1.83 -21.56
CA THR A 123 0.56 2.01 -21.99
C THR A 123 0.93 3.50 -22.01
N THR A 124 0.04 4.33 -22.55
CA THR A 124 0.24 5.79 -22.62
C THR A 124 0.24 6.41 -21.23
N LEU A 125 -0.68 5.99 -20.35
CA LEU A 125 -0.77 6.46 -18.96
C LEU A 125 0.52 6.16 -18.19
N LEU A 126 0.98 4.92 -18.24
CA LEU A 126 2.22 4.49 -17.58
C LEU A 126 3.43 5.24 -18.15
N THR A 127 3.54 5.35 -19.47
CA THR A 127 4.65 6.06 -20.12
C THR A 127 4.71 7.51 -19.64
N ARG A 128 3.59 8.23 -19.66
CA ARG A 128 3.52 9.62 -19.19
C ARG A 128 3.83 9.75 -17.70
N ALA A 129 3.41 8.79 -16.87
CA ALA A 129 3.72 8.81 -15.43
C ALA A 129 5.23 8.72 -15.21
N PHE A 130 5.92 7.79 -15.89
CA PHE A 130 7.37 7.64 -15.79
C PHE A 130 8.14 8.82 -16.39
N GLU A 131 7.70 9.40 -17.50
CA GLU A 131 8.27 10.61 -18.07
C GLU A 131 8.17 11.80 -17.13
N ARG A 132 7.03 11.96 -16.48
CA ARG A 132 6.81 13.01 -15.48
C ARG A 132 7.76 12.84 -14.30
N LEU A 133 7.83 11.66 -13.70
CA LEU A 133 8.75 11.36 -12.60
C LEU A 133 10.21 11.57 -12.99
N THR A 134 10.59 11.16 -14.21
CA THR A 134 11.93 11.39 -14.72
C THR A 134 12.23 12.89 -14.79
N THR A 135 11.28 13.71 -15.21
CA THR A 135 11.43 15.16 -15.27
C THR A 135 11.55 15.78 -13.88
N ASP A 136 10.68 15.37 -12.95
CA ASP A 136 10.64 15.93 -11.60
C ASP A 136 11.91 15.57 -10.78
N PHE A 137 12.48 14.38 -10.98
CA PHE A 137 13.60 13.87 -10.20
C PHE A 137 14.96 13.85 -10.92
N ARG A 138 15.05 14.29 -12.19
CA ARG A 138 16.32 14.30 -12.96
C ARG A 138 17.46 15.07 -12.30
N GLY A 139 17.15 16.08 -11.51
CA GLY A 139 18.13 16.91 -10.78
C GLY A 139 18.29 16.56 -9.28
N ALA A 140 17.48 15.66 -8.75
CA ALA A 140 17.41 15.40 -7.32
C ALA A 140 18.63 14.60 -6.79
N ARG A 141 19.36 13.91 -7.66
CA ARG A 141 20.55 13.14 -7.32
C ARG A 141 21.81 13.76 -7.89
N ARG A 142 22.62 14.38 -7.05
CA ARG A 142 24.04 14.67 -7.33
C ARG A 142 24.91 13.54 -6.78
N ARG A 143 25.92 13.12 -7.57
CA ARG A 143 26.81 11.96 -7.29
C ARG A 143 27.38 11.88 -5.87
N ASP A 144 27.44 13.00 -5.14
CA ASP A 144 28.12 13.10 -3.85
C ASP A 144 27.24 13.68 -2.72
N ARG A 145 25.91 13.74 -2.89
CA ARG A 145 25.00 14.28 -1.87
C ARG A 145 23.79 13.39 -1.67
N VAL A 146 23.35 13.31 -0.40
CA VAL A 146 22.05 12.75 0.01
C VAL A 146 20.97 13.40 -0.85
N ALA A 147 20.06 12.59 -1.41
CA ALA A 147 18.91 13.11 -2.15
C ALA A 147 18.07 13.98 -1.20
N THR A 148 17.83 15.23 -1.58
CA THR A 148 16.99 16.15 -0.79
C THR A 148 15.50 15.99 -1.10
N SER A 149 15.15 15.30 -2.17
CA SER A 149 13.79 15.02 -2.60
C SER A 149 13.68 13.58 -3.09
N LEU A 150 12.66 12.86 -2.61
CA LEU A 150 12.38 11.47 -2.91
C LEU A 150 10.96 11.35 -3.50
N GLY A 151 10.73 10.38 -4.37
CA GLY A 151 9.41 10.10 -4.95
C GLY A 151 8.86 8.74 -4.57
N ILE A 152 7.54 8.64 -4.47
CA ILE A 152 6.82 7.37 -4.39
C ILE A 152 5.76 7.35 -5.49
N LEU A 153 5.91 6.45 -6.46
CA LEU A 153 4.86 6.14 -7.42
C LEU A 153 4.00 5.02 -6.84
N LEU A 154 2.77 5.32 -6.46
CA LEU A 154 1.80 4.33 -6.03
C LEU A 154 0.91 3.94 -7.21
N ILE A 155 0.92 2.66 -7.58
CA ILE A 155 0.02 2.08 -8.58
C ILE A 155 -0.92 1.14 -7.84
N ASP A 156 -2.14 1.61 -7.62
CA ASP A 156 -3.19 0.78 -6.99
C ASP A 156 -3.92 -0.08 -8.04
N GLU A 157 -4.54 -1.15 -7.58
CA GLU A 157 -5.26 -2.12 -8.44
C GLU A 157 -4.38 -2.66 -9.59
N ALA A 158 -3.10 -2.96 -9.29
CA ALA A 158 -2.15 -3.44 -10.29
C ALA A 158 -2.56 -4.77 -10.96
N ASP A 159 -3.53 -5.48 -10.42
CA ASP A 159 -4.19 -6.63 -11.07
C ASP A 159 -4.95 -6.24 -12.34
N ALA A 160 -5.30 -4.95 -12.54
CA ALA A 160 -5.83 -4.46 -13.81
C ALA A 160 -4.85 -4.65 -14.98
N LEU A 161 -3.52 -4.70 -14.71
CA LEU A 161 -2.49 -5.04 -15.70
C LEU A 161 -2.55 -6.51 -16.16
N ALA A 162 -3.29 -7.35 -15.45
CA ALA A 162 -3.34 -8.80 -15.68
C ALA A 162 -4.70 -9.31 -16.16
N GLN A 163 -5.77 -8.54 -15.98
CA GLN A 163 -7.16 -8.98 -16.25
C GLN A 163 -7.42 -9.40 -17.68
N SER A 164 -6.62 -8.95 -18.61
CA SER A 164 -6.79 -9.22 -20.02
C SER A 164 -6.23 -10.57 -20.51
N ARG A 165 -5.55 -11.37 -19.65
CA ARG A 165 -5.02 -12.69 -20.05
C ARG A 165 -6.06 -13.76 -20.25
N GLU A 166 -7.26 -13.61 -19.67
CA GLU A 166 -8.33 -14.62 -19.73
C GLU A 166 -9.15 -14.58 -21.04
N LEU A 167 -9.03 -13.49 -21.82
CA LEU A 167 -9.71 -13.34 -23.11
C LEU A 167 -8.69 -13.48 -24.26
N ALA A 168 -8.76 -14.58 -24.99
CA ALA A 168 -7.78 -15.03 -25.99
C ALA A 168 -7.49 -14.04 -27.17
N GLN A 169 -8.23 -12.94 -27.32
CA GLN A 169 -8.07 -11.94 -28.37
C GLN A 169 -7.29 -10.68 -27.95
N MET A 170 -6.95 -10.49 -26.65
CA MET A 170 -6.33 -9.26 -26.13
C MET A 170 -4.84 -9.42 -25.76
N HIS A 171 -4.17 -10.49 -26.16
CA HIS A 171 -2.81 -10.84 -25.77
C HIS A 171 -1.71 -9.80 -26.11
N HIS A 172 -1.93 -8.88 -27.08
CA HIS A 172 -0.91 -7.91 -27.48
C HIS A 172 -0.91 -6.64 -26.61
N GLU A 173 -2.04 -6.21 -26.11
CA GLU A 173 -2.19 -4.95 -25.37
C GLU A 173 -1.74 -5.06 -23.92
N ASP A 174 -2.02 -6.19 -23.29
CA ASP A 174 -1.65 -6.45 -21.91
C ASP A 174 -0.15 -6.56 -21.75
N ARG A 175 0.50 -7.22 -22.69
CA ARG A 175 1.93 -7.25 -22.76
C ARG A 175 2.52 -5.86 -22.95
N ALA A 176 1.82 -4.96 -23.67
CA ALA A 176 2.29 -3.59 -23.89
C ALA A 176 2.25 -2.77 -22.59
N GLY A 177 1.19 -2.89 -21.76
CA GLY A 177 1.09 -2.24 -20.45
C GLY A 177 2.15 -2.73 -19.46
N VAL A 178 2.28 -4.06 -19.31
CA VAL A 178 3.33 -4.67 -18.48
C VAL A 178 4.72 -4.27 -18.96
N ASN A 179 4.96 -4.27 -20.28
CA ASN A 179 6.24 -3.85 -20.83
C ASN A 179 6.50 -2.36 -20.61
N ALA A 180 5.49 -1.50 -20.64
CA ALA A 180 5.63 -0.08 -20.33
C ALA A 180 6.01 0.11 -18.86
N LEU A 181 5.33 -0.60 -17.95
CA LEU A 181 5.67 -0.62 -16.53
C LEU A 181 7.13 -1.03 -16.31
N LEU A 182 7.53 -2.19 -16.86
CA LEU A 182 8.89 -2.72 -16.69
C LEU A 182 9.95 -1.76 -17.26
N ARG A 183 9.72 -1.21 -18.46
CA ARG A 183 10.64 -0.21 -19.06
C ARG A 183 10.74 1.05 -18.20
N GLY A 184 9.62 1.54 -17.69
CA GLY A 184 9.62 2.71 -16.80
C GLY A 184 10.42 2.49 -15.53
N ILE A 185 10.18 1.37 -14.84
CA ILE A 185 10.91 0.98 -13.62
C ILE A 185 12.40 0.79 -13.92
N ASP A 186 12.75 0.05 -14.99
CA ASP A 186 14.14 -0.18 -15.38
C ASP A 186 14.83 1.14 -15.76
N GLY A 187 14.13 2.05 -16.47
CA GLY A 187 14.63 3.38 -16.80
C GLY A 187 14.96 4.21 -15.55
N MET A 188 14.04 4.29 -14.60
CA MET A 188 14.29 5.01 -13.33
C MET A 188 15.47 4.42 -12.57
N ARG A 189 15.62 3.09 -12.53
CA ARG A 189 16.75 2.40 -11.91
C ARG A 189 18.07 2.73 -12.62
N ILE A 190 18.11 2.68 -13.95
CA ILE A 190 19.32 3.00 -14.77
C ILE A 190 19.74 4.45 -14.55
N ASP A 191 18.78 5.37 -14.57
CA ASP A 191 19.01 6.80 -14.30
C ASP A 191 19.24 7.10 -12.83
N ARG A 192 19.14 6.08 -11.99
CA ARG A 192 19.30 6.16 -10.52
C ARG A 192 18.41 7.24 -9.89
N LEU A 193 17.19 7.38 -10.36
CA LEU A 193 16.24 8.32 -9.79
C LEU A 193 15.81 7.85 -8.38
N PRO A 194 15.71 8.75 -7.40
CA PRO A 194 15.32 8.41 -6.04
C PRO A 194 13.78 8.25 -5.95
N VAL A 195 13.23 7.31 -6.72
CA VAL A 195 11.78 7.05 -6.80
C VAL A 195 11.52 5.58 -6.49
N LEU A 196 10.69 5.32 -5.46
CA LEU A 196 10.16 4.01 -5.14
C LEU A 196 8.85 3.80 -5.89
N THR A 197 8.70 2.67 -6.56
CA THR A 197 7.41 2.24 -7.10
C THR A 197 6.76 1.26 -6.12
N ILE A 198 5.50 1.48 -5.75
CA ILE A 198 4.69 0.57 -4.94
C ILE A 198 3.50 0.10 -5.77
N LEU A 199 3.38 -1.20 -5.96
CA LEU A 199 2.22 -1.83 -6.61
C LEU A 199 1.33 -2.46 -5.55
N CYS A 200 0.06 -2.07 -5.48
CA CYS A 200 -0.94 -2.73 -4.65
C CYS A 200 -1.80 -3.66 -5.52
N THR A 201 -1.96 -4.91 -5.11
CA THR A 201 -2.78 -5.90 -5.84
C THR A 201 -3.59 -6.78 -4.89
N ASN A 202 -4.78 -7.16 -5.31
CA ASN A 202 -5.59 -8.15 -4.61
C ASN A 202 -5.22 -9.59 -5.01
N ARG A 203 -4.46 -9.76 -6.09
CA ARG A 203 -4.08 -11.07 -6.66
C ARG A 203 -2.60 -11.09 -7.06
N LEU A 204 -1.74 -11.55 -6.16
CA LEU A 204 -0.31 -11.69 -6.46
C LEU A 204 -0.08 -12.62 -7.66
N SER A 205 -0.87 -13.70 -7.76
CA SER A 205 -0.81 -14.68 -8.86
C SER A 205 -1.14 -14.08 -10.23
N ALA A 206 -1.87 -12.97 -10.29
CA ALA A 206 -2.20 -12.27 -11.52
C ALA A 206 -1.06 -11.36 -12.01
N LEU A 207 -0.16 -10.92 -11.14
CA LEU A 207 0.99 -10.12 -11.53
C LEU A 207 1.98 -10.92 -12.38
N ASP A 208 2.48 -10.27 -13.45
CA ASP A 208 3.50 -10.88 -14.31
C ASP A 208 4.72 -11.34 -13.51
N PRO A 209 5.19 -12.58 -13.69
CA PRO A 209 6.39 -13.08 -13.02
C PRO A 209 7.64 -12.20 -13.23
N ALA A 210 7.73 -11.47 -14.34
CA ALA A 210 8.84 -10.54 -14.58
C ALA A 210 8.78 -9.31 -13.67
N VAL A 211 7.57 -8.85 -13.28
CA VAL A 211 7.37 -7.79 -12.28
C VAL A 211 7.74 -8.32 -10.90
N GLN A 212 7.22 -9.51 -10.53
CA GLN A 212 7.51 -10.11 -9.22
C GLN A 212 9.01 -10.34 -9.00
N ARG A 213 9.75 -10.81 -10.04
CA ARG A 213 11.21 -11.03 -9.95
C ARG A 213 12.01 -9.74 -9.79
N ARG A 214 11.49 -8.60 -10.23
CA ARG A 214 12.14 -7.29 -10.06
C ARG A 214 11.85 -6.64 -8.73
N ALA A 215 10.79 -7.07 -8.04
CA ALA A 215 10.43 -6.50 -6.75
C ALA A 215 11.56 -6.70 -5.73
N ALA A 216 12.00 -5.62 -5.12
CA ALA A 216 12.91 -5.68 -3.98
C ALA A 216 12.21 -6.29 -2.77
N THR A 217 10.90 -6.02 -2.63
CA THR A 217 10.09 -6.56 -1.53
C THR A 217 8.71 -6.94 -2.09
N VAL A 218 8.27 -8.15 -1.75
CA VAL A 218 6.89 -8.60 -1.93
C VAL A 218 6.32 -8.82 -0.54
N GLU A 219 5.38 -7.95 -0.14
CA GLU A 219 4.75 -8.00 1.17
C GLU A 219 3.33 -8.54 1.06
N ILE A 220 3.04 -9.56 1.86
CA ILE A 220 1.71 -10.16 1.93
C ILE A 220 0.96 -9.59 3.12
N PHE A 221 -0.07 -8.80 2.83
CA PHE A 221 -0.96 -8.24 3.84
C PHE A 221 -2.04 -9.26 4.18
N GLU A 222 -2.00 -9.74 5.40
CA GLU A 222 -2.99 -10.68 5.92
C GLU A 222 -4.17 -9.96 6.58
N ARG A 223 -5.27 -10.67 6.77
CA ARG A 223 -6.38 -10.19 7.61
C ARG A 223 -5.88 -10.02 9.05
N PRO A 224 -6.45 -9.04 9.81
CA PRO A 224 -5.93 -8.74 11.14
C PRO A 224 -6.00 -9.95 12.07
N SER A 225 -4.91 -10.17 12.80
CA SER A 225 -4.81 -11.17 13.86
C SER A 225 -5.78 -10.85 15.01
N HIS A 226 -5.95 -11.76 15.95
CA HIS A 226 -6.78 -11.52 17.14
C HIS A 226 -6.31 -10.26 17.87
N ALA A 227 -5.01 -10.10 18.12
CA ALA A 227 -4.47 -8.94 18.82
C ALA A 227 -4.72 -7.62 18.09
N GLN A 228 -4.57 -7.61 16.77
CA GLN A 228 -4.84 -6.44 15.94
C GLN A 228 -6.32 -6.08 15.90
N ARG A 229 -7.23 -7.08 15.85
CA ARG A 229 -8.67 -6.81 15.95
C ARG A 229 -9.05 -6.28 17.33
N ALA A 230 -8.48 -6.86 18.40
CA ALA A 230 -8.72 -6.38 19.77
C ALA A 230 -8.30 -4.92 19.93
N ALA A 231 -7.10 -4.57 19.49
CA ALA A 231 -6.57 -3.20 19.55
C ALA A 231 -7.45 -2.22 18.76
N LEU A 232 -7.88 -2.60 17.54
CA LEU A 232 -8.74 -1.78 16.72
C LEU A 232 -10.12 -1.56 17.33
N LEU A 233 -10.77 -2.63 17.80
CA LEU A 233 -12.10 -2.56 18.42
C LEU A 233 -12.07 -1.78 19.74
N THR A 234 -11.06 -2.00 20.58
CA THR A 234 -10.86 -1.22 21.82
C THR A 234 -10.75 0.27 21.49
N ARG A 235 -9.99 0.63 20.48
CA ARG A 235 -9.81 2.03 20.08
C ARG A 235 -11.11 2.64 19.52
N LEU A 236 -11.80 1.93 18.61
CA LEU A 236 -12.99 2.46 17.92
C LEU A 236 -14.22 2.53 18.83
N LEU A 237 -14.31 1.64 19.84
CA LEU A 237 -15.43 1.55 20.77
C LEU A 237 -15.12 2.15 22.14
N ALA A 238 -14.00 2.88 22.26
CA ALA A 238 -13.65 3.58 23.48
C ALA A 238 -14.75 4.57 23.89
N GLY A 239 -15.08 4.61 25.20
CA GLY A 239 -16.12 5.48 25.75
C GLY A 239 -17.55 4.98 25.58
N THR A 240 -17.77 3.80 24.97
CA THR A 240 -19.08 3.11 24.98
C THR A 240 -19.31 2.37 26.29
N LYS A 241 -20.48 1.73 26.45
CA LYS A 241 -20.79 0.88 27.62
C LYS A 241 -20.27 -0.56 27.52
N LEU A 242 -19.49 -0.87 26.45
CA LEU A 242 -18.87 -2.18 26.30
C LEU A 242 -17.76 -2.36 27.33
N SER A 243 -17.83 -3.43 28.09
CA SER A 243 -16.77 -3.84 29.01
C SER A 243 -15.58 -4.44 28.25
N PRO A 244 -14.38 -4.55 28.83
CA PRO A 244 -13.28 -5.28 28.25
C PRO A 244 -13.63 -6.72 27.84
N ALA A 245 -14.50 -7.41 28.60
CA ALA A 245 -14.97 -8.74 28.25
C ALA A 245 -15.87 -8.75 27.01
N ASP A 246 -16.72 -7.72 26.84
CA ASP A 246 -17.53 -7.59 25.62
C ASP A 246 -16.68 -7.33 24.38
N ILE A 247 -15.63 -6.50 24.51
CA ILE A 247 -14.66 -6.27 23.44
C ILE A 247 -13.91 -7.55 23.06
N ASP A 248 -13.49 -8.35 24.06
CA ASP A 248 -12.83 -9.63 23.83
C ASP A 248 -13.76 -10.64 23.13
N ALA A 249 -15.02 -10.73 23.58
CA ALA A 249 -16.03 -11.55 22.93
C ALA A 249 -16.27 -11.12 21.47
N LEU A 250 -16.43 -9.81 21.21
CA LEU A 250 -16.59 -9.25 19.86
C LEU A 250 -15.36 -9.54 19.00
N THR A 251 -14.16 -9.41 19.57
CA THR A 251 -12.89 -9.74 18.91
C THR A 251 -12.85 -11.21 18.49
N SER A 252 -13.23 -12.11 19.40
CA SER A 252 -13.26 -13.55 19.11
C SER A 252 -14.28 -13.87 18.04
N LEU A 253 -15.47 -13.30 18.11
CA LEU A 253 -16.56 -13.48 17.14
C LEU A 253 -16.25 -12.88 15.76
N THR A 254 -15.35 -11.92 15.63
CA THR A 254 -14.89 -11.39 14.34
C THR A 254 -13.72 -12.18 13.74
N GLY A 255 -13.21 -13.18 14.42
CA GLY A 255 -12.16 -14.10 13.94
C GLY A 255 -12.68 -15.18 12.99
N GLN A 256 -11.81 -16.09 12.62
CA GLN A 256 -12.18 -17.35 11.95
C GLN A 256 -12.94 -18.26 12.92
N SER A 257 -13.88 -19.05 12.40
CA SER A 257 -14.59 -20.11 13.12
C SER A 257 -14.82 -21.30 12.20
N THR A 258 -15.33 -22.40 12.75
CA THR A 258 -15.66 -23.61 11.99
C THR A 258 -16.64 -23.29 10.83
N ASP A 259 -17.62 -22.45 11.10
CA ASP A 259 -18.66 -22.07 10.13
C ASP A 259 -18.24 -20.89 9.23
N ARG A 260 -17.13 -20.25 9.56
CA ARG A 260 -16.62 -19.08 8.85
C ARG A 260 -15.10 -19.17 8.71
N PRO A 261 -14.61 -19.61 7.55
CA PRO A 261 -13.19 -19.90 7.30
C PRO A 261 -12.28 -18.67 7.25
N HIS A 262 -12.85 -17.45 7.28
CA HIS A 262 -12.09 -16.20 7.26
C HIS A 262 -12.67 -15.18 8.26
N GLY A 263 -11.79 -14.45 8.93
CA GLY A 263 -12.16 -13.36 9.84
C GLY A 263 -12.50 -12.06 9.09
N TYR A 264 -12.83 -11.02 9.85
CA TYR A 264 -13.08 -9.68 9.32
C TYR A 264 -11.77 -9.01 8.90
N THR A 265 -11.83 -8.19 7.84
CA THR A 265 -10.74 -7.30 7.43
C THR A 265 -10.74 -6.02 8.28
N TYR A 266 -9.69 -5.20 8.19
CA TYR A 266 -9.68 -3.86 8.81
C TYR A 266 -10.84 -2.98 8.29
N SER A 267 -11.11 -3.05 6.98
CA SER A 267 -12.22 -2.33 6.36
C SER A 267 -13.57 -2.82 6.87
N ASP A 268 -13.77 -4.14 7.00
CA ASP A 268 -15.01 -4.69 7.57
C ASP A 268 -15.28 -4.14 8.97
N LEU A 269 -14.25 -4.09 9.82
CA LEU A 269 -14.38 -3.60 11.19
C LEU A 269 -14.62 -2.09 11.22
N ARG A 270 -13.79 -1.31 10.51
CA ARG A 270 -13.75 0.15 10.60
C ARG A 270 -14.87 0.84 9.82
N GLN A 271 -15.24 0.29 8.66
CA GLN A 271 -16.16 0.96 7.72
C GLN A 271 -17.57 0.34 7.70
N ARG A 272 -17.73 -0.87 8.23
CA ARG A 272 -19.02 -1.58 8.19
C ARG A 272 -19.52 -1.94 9.57
N LEU A 273 -18.81 -2.80 10.32
CA LEU A 273 -19.30 -3.33 11.58
C LEU A 273 -19.47 -2.24 12.65
N VAL A 274 -18.39 -1.52 12.96
CA VAL A 274 -18.43 -0.49 14.03
C VAL A 274 -19.39 0.65 13.70
N PRO A 275 -19.38 1.23 12.48
CA PRO A 275 -20.38 2.23 12.11
C PRO A 275 -21.82 1.73 12.24
N GLU A 276 -22.11 0.50 11.84
CA GLU A 276 -23.47 -0.04 11.93
C GLU A 276 -23.88 -0.31 13.39
N ILE A 277 -22.95 -0.70 14.28
CA ILE A 277 -23.20 -0.78 15.72
C ILE A 277 -23.62 0.59 16.28
N ILE A 278 -22.86 1.64 15.96
CA ILE A 278 -23.16 2.99 16.39
C ILE A 278 -24.51 3.47 15.86
N LEU A 279 -24.77 3.25 14.57
CA LEU A 279 -26.01 3.65 13.94
C LEU A 279 -27.23 2.88 14.48
N ALA A 280 -27.07 1.60 14.79
CA ALA A 280 -28.14 0.80 15.39
C ALA A 280 -28.53 1.32 16.79
N ALA A 281 -27.55 1.62 17.63
CA ALA A 281 -27.78 2.22 18.94
C ALA A 281 -28.42 3.62 18.81
N PHE A 282 -27.91 4.44 17.90
CA PHE A 282 -28.47 5.78 17.66
C PHE A 282 -29.93 5.75 17.22
N ARG A 283 -30.30 4.87 16.27
CA ARG A 283 -31.70 4.73 15.78
C ARG A 283 -32.66 4.28 16.89
N GLN A 284 -32.16 3.52 17.86
CA GLN A 284 -32.96 3.06 19.01
C GLN A 284 -32.96 4.05 20.19
N GLY A 285 -32.16 5.11 20.14
CA GLY A 285 -32.00 6.07 21.23
C GLY A 285 -31.38 5.48 22.48
N ILE A 286 -30.51 4.45 22.34
CA ILE A 286 -29.83 3.75 23.43
C ILE A 286 -28.33 3.88 23.33
N SER A 287 -27.64 3.51 24.41
CA SER A 287 -26.16 3.43 24.39
C SER A 287 -25.71 2.20 23.62
N VAL A 288 -24.46 2.27 23.08
CA VAL A 288 -23.79 1.09 22.55
C VAL A 288 -23.44 0.15 23.70
N ASP A 289 -24.04 -1.03 23.69
CA ASP A 289 -23.82 -2.12 24.64
C ASP A 289 -23.59 -3.46 23.92
N ALA A 290 -23.39 -4.51 24.68
CA ALA A 290 -23.11 -5.84 24.17
C ALA A 290 -24.27 -6.40 23.32
N LEU A 291 -25.53 -6.13 23.69
CA LEU A 291 -26.70 -6.64 22.98
C LEU A 291 -26.75 -6.09 21.56
N VAL A 292 -26.66 -4.77 21.42
CA VAL A 292 -26.63 -4.10 20.11
C VAL A 292 -25.44 -4.57 19.26
N ALA A 293 -24.26 -4.71 19.87
CA ALA A 293 -23.06 -5.16 19.17
C ALA A 293 -23.23 -6.58 18.60
N HIS A 294 -23.78 -7.50 19.39
CA HIS A 294 -24.05 -8.88 18.98
C HIS A 294 -25.13 -8.98 17.89
N GLU A 295 -26.24 -8.22 18.03
CA GLU A 295 -27.31 -8.16 17.04
C GLU A 295 -26.78 -7.69 15.68
N VAL A 296 -25.98 -6.62 15.67
CA VAL A 296 -25.40 -6.10 14.43
C VAL A 296 -24.38 -7.05 13.82
N LEU A 297 -23.53 -7.68 14.65
CA LEU A 297 -22.56 -8.66 14.19
C LEU A 297 -23.23 -9.83 13.45
N ALA A 298 -24.36 -10.33 13.97
CA ALA A 298 -25.09 -11.44 13.36
C ALA A 298 -25.56 -11.16 11.92
N ARG A 299 -25.83 -9.89 11.60
CA ARG A 299 -26.31 -9.46 10.26
C ARG A 299 -25.24 -8.83 9.39
N THR A 300 -24.01 -8.65 9.89
CA THR A 300 -22.91 -8.00 9.17
C THR A 300 -21.76 -9.01 8.92
N PRO A 301 -21.87 -9.92 7.95
CA PRO A 301 -20.83 -10.90 7.68
C PRO A 301 -19.57 -10.24 7.13
N PRO A 302 -18.38 -10.85 7.33
CA PRO A 302 -17.13 -10.35 6.74
C PRO A 302 -17.15 -10.44 5.21
N THR A 303 -16.37 -9.58 4.57
CA THR A 303 -16.12 -9.62 3.13
C THR A 303 -15.44 -10.95 2.77
N ARG A 304 -15.92 -11.61 1.72
CA ARG A 304 -15.31 -12.84 1.22
C ARG A 304 -13.93 -12.55 0.64
N PRO A 305 -12.96 -13.46 0.80
CA PRO A 305 -11.67 -13.34 0.14
C PRO A 305 -11.79 -13.24 -1.37
N PHE A 306 -11.00 -12.37 -1.98
CA PHE A 306 -11.06 -12.10 -3.41
C PHE A 306 -10.70 -13.35 -4.25
N GLU A 307 -9.74 -14.16 -3.79
CA GLU A 307 -9.29 -15.35 -4.51
C GLU A 307 -10.29 -16.51 -4.53
N LEU A 308 -11.30 -16.47 -3.66
CA LEU A 308 -12.32 -17.53 -3.62
C LEU A 308 -13.42 -17.36 -4.69
N GLY A 309 -13.43 -16.26 -5.42
CA GLY A 309 -14.43 -15.99 -6.47
C GLY A 309 -15.87 -15.91 -5.97
N PRO A 310 -16.82 -15.51 -6.82
CA PRO A 310 -18.24 -15.69 -6.53
C PRO A 310 -18.60 -17.18 -6.59
N ARG A 311 -19.32 -17.69 -5.57
CA ARG A 311 -20.01 -18.99 -5.67
C ARG A 311 -21.22 -18.88 -6.55
#